data_1729778277dff045c7294033e5438ffd
#
_entry.id   1729778277dff045c7294033e5438ffd
#
_cell.length_a   1.000
_cell.length_b   1.000
_cell.length_c   1.000
_cell.angle_alpha   90.00
_cell.angle_beta   90.00
_cell.angle_gamma   90.00
#
_symmetry.space_group_name_H-M   'P 1'
#
loop_
_entity.id
_entity.type
_entity.pdbx_description
1 polymer ?
#
loop_
_entity_poly.entity_id
_entity_poly.type
_entity_poly.pdbx_seq_one_letter_code
_entity_poly.pdbx_strand_id
1 'polypeptide(L)'
;MLKTIPHSEQIFYVGADDKTLDLFESQYPVPDGVSYNAYVIRDEKTALLDTVDPRATNQWLEQVTEVLDGTAPDYLVISHMEPDHAGSIRAITEHYPDMTLVGSAKALGMLPQFLGDMPGNPTRTVKEGETLELGSHTLHFVMAPMVHWPEVMVCYESGEKVLFSADAFGKFGALDTDQPWTDEARRYYLNIVGKYGAPVQTLLKKAAKLDIRTI
;
A
#
# COMPACT_ATOMS: atom_id res chain seq x y z
N MET A 1 -4.83 16.54 12.17
CA MET A 1 -5.39 17.20 10.96
C MET A 1 -5.31 16.20 9.83
N LEU A 2 -6.44 15.82 9.25
CA LEU A 2 -6.52 14.89 8.13
C LEU A 2 -5.66 15.41 6.96
N LYS A 3 -4.82 14.56 6.40
CA LYS A 3 -3.86 14.91 5.35
C LYS A 3 -4.27 14.20 4.06
N THR A 4 -4.83 14.94 3.11
CA THR A 4 -5.05 14.41 1.76
C THR A 4 -3.76 14.39 0.95
N ILE A 5 -3.71 13.55 -0.07
CA ILE A 5 -2.62 13.59 -1.05
C ILE A 5 -2.72 14.87 -1.89
N PRO A 6 -1.64 15.31 -2.55
CA PRO A 6 -1.70 16.47 -3.45
C PRO A 6 -2.78 16.32 -4.51
N HIS A 7 -3.59 17.37 -4.67
CA HIS A 7 -4.66 17.48 -5.67
C HIS A 7 -5.88 16.57 -5.48
N SER A 8 -6.06 16.01 -4.28
CA SER A 8 -7.25 15.24 -3.90
C SER A 8 -7.95 15.83 -2.70
N GLU A 9 -9.28 15.64 -2.62
CA GLU A 9 -10.10 15.93 -1.45
C GLU A 9 -10.64 14.64 -0.79
N GLN A 10 -10.52 13.50 -1.47
CA GLN A 10 -11.11 12.22 -1.07
C GLN A 10 -10.09 11.10 -0.84
N ILE A 11 -8.83 11.30 -1.21
CA ILE A 11 -7.74 10.35 -0.98
C ILE A 11 -6.86 10.87 0.16
N PHE A 12 -6.89 10.18 1.29
CA PHE A 12 -6.19 10.56 2.52
C PHE A 12 -4.95 9.70 2.71
N TYR A 13 -3.83 10.33 3.05
CA TYR A 13 -2.64 9.62 3.52
C TYR A 13 -2.82 9.32 5.01
N VAL A 14 -2.75 8.04 5.35
CA VAL A 14 -2.85 7.54 6.73
C VAL A 14 -1.62 6.72 7.14
N GLY A 15 -0.52 6.84 6.43
CA GLY A 15 0.73 6.16 6.73
C GLY A 15 1.43 6.70 7.97
N ALA A 16 2.60 6.13 8.26
CA ALA A 16 3.40 6.51 9.43
C ALA A 16 4.88 6.62 9.08
N ASP A 17 5.57 7.61 9.65
CA ASP A 17 7.02 7.71 9.63
C ASP A 17 7.60 6.96 10.84
N ASP A 18 8.53 6.03 10.59
CA ASP A 18 9.30 5.33 11.64
C ASP A 18 10.76 5.76 11.61
N LYS A 19 11.14 6.59 12.58
CA LYS A 19 12.52 7.06 12.80
C LYS A 19 13.25 6.26 13.88
N THR A 20 12.62 5.21 14.39
CA THR A 20 13.21 4.36 15.43
C THR A 20 13.85 3.10 14.86
N LEU A 21 13.61 2.82 13.59
CA LEU A 21 14.17 1.69 12.87
C LEU A 21 15.60 1.99 12.43
N ASP A 22 16.56 1.22 12.92
CA ASP A 22 17.98 1.36 12.53
C ASP A 22 18.28 0.65 11.21
N LEU A 23 17.67 -0.52 10.99
CA LEU A 23 17.91 -1.42 9.85
C LEU A 23 16.60 -1.87 9.21
N PHE A 24 16.35 -1.50 7.98
CA PHE A 24 15.28 -2.08 7.16
C PHE A 24 15.66 -3.50 6.72
N GLU A 25 14.70 -4.44 6.78
CA GLU A 25 14.93 -5.89 6.56
C GLU A 25 16.13 -6.46 7.38
N SER A 26 16.46 -5.86 8.51
CA SER A 26 17.63 -6.22 9.33
C SER A 26 18.98 -6.11 8.61
N GLN A 27 19.06 -5.43 7.49
CA GLN A 27 20.24 -5.36 6.62
C GLN A 27 20.60 -3.93 6.21
N TYR A 28 19.62 -3.09 5.89
CA TYR A 28 19.87 -1.81 5.25
C TYR A 28 19.77 -0.67 6.27
N PRO A 29 20.88 0.01 6.58
CA PRO A 29 20.85 1.17 7.49
C PRO A 29 19.89 2.25 6.96
N VAL A 30 19.01 2.73 7.84
CA VAL A 30 18.04 3.78 7.52
C VAL A 30 18.12 4.92 8.54
N PRO A 31 19.21 5.73 8.49
CA PRO A 31 19.47 6.78 9.49
C PRO A 31 18.38 7.85 9.52
N ASP A 32 17.64 8.03 8.44
CA ASP A 32 16.52 8.95 8.32
C ASP A 32 15.16 8.24 8.41
N GLY A 33 15.16 7.02 8.94
CA GLY A 33 13.97 6.20 9.11
C GLY A 33 13.38 5.68 7.80
N VAL A 34 12.11 5.34 7.84
CA VAL A 34 11.28 4.90 6.72
C VAL A 34 9.88 5.48 6.84
N SER A 35 9.12 5.47 5.75
CA SER A 35 7.69 5.73 5.77
C SER A 35 6.92 4.48 5.35
N TYR A 36 5.92 4.12 6.12
CA TYR A 36 4.93 3.10 5.78
C TYR A 36 3.75 3.77 5.13
N ASN A 37 3.51 3.50 3.85
CA ASN A 37 2.53 4.25 3.08
C ASN A 37 1.20 3.49 2.99
N ALA A 38 0.17 4.06 3.57
CA ALA A 38 -1.19 3.56 3.53
C ALA A 38 -2.17 4.71 3.25
N TYR A 39 -3.32 4.38 2.62
CA TYR A 39 -4.26 5.40 2.17
C TYR A 39 -5.70 4.99 2.46
N VAL A 40 -6.59 5.99 2.54
CA VAL A 40 -8.04 5.82 2.56
C VAL A 40 -8.63 6.62 1.41
N ILE A 41 -9.45 5.98 0.59
CA ILE A 41 -10.28 6.65 -0.41
C ILE A 41 -11.71 6.68 0.12
N ARG A 42 -12.25 7.89 0.35
CA ARG A 42 -13.64 8.11 0.77
C ARG A 42 -14.49 8.43 -0.44
N ASP A 43 -15.42 7.54 -0.75
CA ASP A 43 -16.39 7.70 -1.83
C ASP A 43 -17.72 7.05 -1.41
N GLU A 44 -18.63 6.73 -2.34
CA GLU A 44 -19.85 5.95 -2.05
C GLU A 44 -19.51 4.65 -1.31
N LYS A 45 -18.37 4.03 -1.69
CA LYS A 45 -17.71 2.96 -0.94
C LYS A 45 -16.31 3.40 -0.51
N THR A 46 -15.97 3.08 0.71
CA THR A 46 -14.67 3.44 1.27
C THR A 46 -13.67 2.29 1.15
N ALA A 47 -12.48 2.58 0.60
CA ALA A 47 -11.40 1.62 0.47
C ALA A 47 -10.15 2.08 1.23
N LEU A 48 -9.56 1.17 2.02
CA LEU A 48 -8.20 1.28 2.50
C LEU A 48 -7.26 0.64 1.49
N LEU A 49 -6.06 1.22 1.32
CA LEU A 49 -4.98 0.68 0.48
C LEU A 49 -3.76 0.44 1.35
N ASP A 50 -3.41 -0.81 1.52
CA ASP A 50 -2.40 -1.34 2.42
C ASP A 50 -2.58 -0.94 3.89
N THR A 51 -1.72 -1.43 4.73
CA THR A 51 -1.60 -1.09 6.15
C THR A 51 -0.18 -0.64 6.44
N VAL A 52 0.27 -0.77 7.68
CA VAL A 52 1.61 -0.37 8.13
C VAL A 52 2.29 -1.48 8.93
N ASP A 53 3.59 -1.32 9.17
CA ASP A 53 4.35 -2.18 10.08
C ASP A 53 3.69 -2.27 11.48
N PRO A 54 3.77 -3.42 12.17
CA PRO A 54 3.18 -3.60 13.49
C PRO A 54 3.58 -2.55 14.53
N ARG A 55 4.75 -1.92 14.40
CA ARG A 55 5.21 -0.84 15.29
C ARG A 55 4.34 0.40 15.22
N ALA A 56 3.74 0.66 14.05
CA ALA A 56 2.92 1.83 13.80
C ALA A 56 1.41 1.57 13.88
N THR A 57 0.99 0.33 14.21
CA THR A 57 -0.43 -0.08 14.20
C THR A 57 -1.36 0.89 14.93
N ASN A 58 -1.04 1.27 16.16
CA ASN A 58 -1.91 2.12 16.96
C ASN A 58 -2.06 3.51 16.35
N GLN A 59 -0.95 4.13 15.95
CA GLN A 59 -0.97 5.44 15.28
C GLN A 59 -1.77 5.40 13.99
N TRP A 60 -1.59 4.34 13.20
CA TRP A 60 -2.31 4.15 11.94
C TRP A 60 -3.81 3.96 12.16
N LEU A 61 -4.22 3.13 13.13
CA LEU A 61 -5.64 2.93 13.47
C LEU A 61 -6.32 4.22 13.92
N GLU A 62 -5.64 5.06 14.70
CA GLU A 62 -6.15 6.38 15.09
C GLU A 62 -6.40 7.27 13.86
N GLN A 63 -5.45 7.33 12.92
CA GLN A 63 -5.59 8.10 11.68
C GLN A 63 -6.71 7.56 10.79
N VAL A 64 -6.79 6.23 10.62
CA VAL A 64 -7.87 5.58 9.85
C VAL A 64 -9.22 5.90 10.48
N THR A 65 -9.34 5.77 11.79
CA THR A 65 -10.60 6.07 12.52
C THR A 65 -11.01 7.54 12.37
N GLU A 66 -10.04 8.47 12.43
CA GLU A 66 -10.30 9.90 12.20
C GLU A 66 -10.81 10.15 10.78
N VAL A 67 -10.20 9.51 9.75
CA VAL A 67 -10.64 9.65 8.35
C VAL A 67 -12.01 9.01 8.13
N LEU A 68 -12.27 7.85 8.71
CA LEU A 68 -13.54 7.13 8.54
C LEU A 68 -14.74 7.85 9.18
N ASP A 69 -14.51 8.68 10.21
CA ASP A 69 -15.53 9.51 10.86
C ASP A 69 -16.81 8.73 11.23
N GLY A 70 -16.62 7.56 11.83
CA GLY A 70 -17.71 6.67 12.24
C GLY A 70 -18.29 5.78 11.13
N THR A 71 -17.82 5.87 9.90
CA THR A 71 -18.20 4.99 8.78
C THR A 71 -17.30 3.75 8.77
N ALA A 72 -17.87 2.56 8.55
CA ALA A 72 -17.06 1.36 8.35
C ALA A 72 -16.50 1.32 6.91
N PRO A 73 -15.25 0.88 6.70
CA PRO A 73 -14.70 0.71 5.36
C PRO A 73 -15.32 -0.53 4.67
N ASP A 74 -15.57 -0.43 3.36
CA ASP A 74 -16.06 -1.55 2.55
C ASP A 74 -14.93 -2.51 2.17
N TYR A 75 -13.73 -1.97 1.90
CA TYR A 75 -12.61 -2.72 1.34
C TYR A 75 -11.29 -2.42 2.01
N LEU A 76 -10.43 -3.45 2.12
CA LEU A 76 -8.99 -3.32 2.28
C LEU A 76 -8.31 -3.94 1.04
N VAL A 77 -7.66 -3.12 0.24
CA VAL A 77 -6.84 -3.54 -0.90
C VAL A 77 -5.44 -3.85 -0.39
N ILE A 78 -4.98 -5.08 -0.63
CA ILE A 78 -3.67 -5.59 -0.20
C ILE A 78 -2.78 -5.67 -1.44
N SER A 79 -1.87 -4.71 -1.56
CA SER A 79 -0.93 -4.63 -2.68
C SER A 79 0.28 -5.54 -2.47
N HIS A 80 0.73 -5.67 -1.21
CA HIS A 80 1.93 -6.41 -0.83
C HIS A 80 1.79 -7.05 0.55
N MET A 81 2.49 -8.16 0.77
CA MET A 81 2.40 -8.94 2.01
C MET A 81 3.62 -8.78 2.94
N GLU A 82 4.58 -7.92 2.59
CA GLU A 82 5.66 -7.55 3.49
C GLU A 82 5.12 -6.84 4.74
N PRO A 83 5.74 -7.02 5.94
CA PRO A 83 5.18 -6.48 7.19
C PRO A 83 4.89 -4.97 7.21
N ASP A 84 5.65 -4.17 6.47
CA ASP A 84 5.44 -2.73 6.38
C ASP A 84 4.19 -2.33 5.55
N HIS A 85 3.63 -3.27 4.78
CA HIS A 85 2.34 -3.15 4.08
C HIS A 85 1.22 -3.95 4.74
N ALA A 86 1.54 -5.09 5.34
CA ALA A 86 0.54 -6.07 5.77
C ALA A 86 0.48 -6.29 7.29
N GLY A 87 1.42 -5.72 8.05
CA GLY A 87 1.59 -6.04 9.48
C GLY A 87 0.42 -5.67 10.36
N SER A 88 -0.40 -4.71 9.95
CA SER A 88 -1.58 -4.26 10.71
C SER A 88 -2.91 -4.81 10.17
N ILE A 89 -2.91 -5.70 9.17
CA ILE A 89 -4.14 -6.30 8.60
C ILE A 89 -4.98 -6.96 9.69
N ARG A 90 -4.36 -7.75 10.57
CA ARG A 90 -5.11 -8.42 11.65
C ARG A 90 -5.85 -7.41 12.53
N ALA A 91 -5.18 -6.36 12.94
CA ALA A 91 -5.76 -5.35 13.82
C ALA A 91 -7.00 -4.68 13.19
N ILE A 92 -6.92 -4.29 11.93
CA ILE A 92 -8.06 -3.62 11.26
C ILE A 92 -9.21 -4.60 10.96
N THR A 93 -8.92 -5.87 10.67
CA THR A 93 -9.95 -6.89 10.43
C THR A 93 -10.72 -7.26 11.70
N GLU A 94 -10.09 -7.21 12.85
CA GLU A 94 -10.76 -7.38 14.15
C GLU A 94 -11.71 -6.21 14.46
N HIS A 95 -11.40 -4.99 14.00
CA HIS A 95 -12.27 -3.81 14.16
C HIS A 95 -13.44 -3.80 13.15
N TYR A 96 -13.22 -4.30 11.93
CA TYR A 96 -14.20 -4.26 10.84
C TYR A 96 -14.37 -5.65 10.22
N PRO A 97 -15.08 -6.57 10.87
CA PRO A 97 -15.20 -7.97 10.44
C PRO A 97 -15.97 -8.15 9.11
N ASP A 98 -16.79 -7.18 8.72
CA ASP A 98 -17.55 -7.22 7.46
C ASP A 98 -16.78 -6.61 6.27
N MET A 99 -15.63 -5.97 6.51
CA MET A 99 -14.77 -5.40 5.49
C MET A 99 -14.21 -6.49 4.56
N THR A 100 -14.34 -6.29 3.25
CA THR A 100 -13.84 -7.25 2.25
C THR A 100 -12.35 -7.04 1.98
N LEU A 101 -11.55 -8.10 2.12
CA LEU A 101 -10.14 -8.11 1.76
C LEU A 101 -9.99 -8.35 0.26
N VAL A 102 -9.37 -7.41 -0.45
CA VAL A 102 -9.18 -7.44 -1.90
C VAL A 102 -7.70 -7.61 -2.20
N GLY A 103 -7.33 -8.62 -2.98
CA GLY A 103 -5.92 -8.88 -3.29
C GLY A 103 -5.73 -9.89 -4.41
N SER A 104 -4.48 -10.09 -4.84
CA SER A 104 -4.17 -11.19 -5.74
C SER A 104 -4.46 -12.54 -5.06
N ALA A 105 -4.73 -13.58 -5.84
CA ALA A 105 -4.95 -14.91 -5.27
C ALA A 105 -3.79 -15.38 -4.40
N LYS A 106 -2.57 -14.95 -4.73
CA LYS A 106 -1.37 -15.30 -3.97
C LYS A 106 -1.29 -14.51 -2.66
N ALA A 107 -1.57 -13.21 -2.66
CA ALA A 107 -1.61 -12.39 -1.44
C ALA A 107 -2.64 -12.94 -0.45
N LEU A 108 -3.86 -13.19 -0.90
CA LEU A 108 -4.91 -13.76 -0.04
C LEU A 108 -4.54 -15.16 0.49
N GLY A 109 -3.84 -15.97 -0.32
CA GLY A 109 -3.31 -17.28 0.12
C GLY A 109 -2.17 -17.20 1.14
N MET A 110 -1.48 -16.07 1.22
CA MET A 110 -0.40 -15.82 2.19
C MET A 110 -0.91 -15.34 3.55
N LEU A 111 -2.11 -14.75 3.62
CA LEU A 111 -2.66 -14.20 4.89
C LEU A 111 -2.55 -15.18 6.06
N PRO A 112 -3.03 -16.43 6.00
CA PRO A 112 -2.94 -17.34 7.14
C PRO A 112 -1.51 -17.77 7.48
N GLN A 113 -0.58 -17.67 6.51
CA GLN A 113 0.82 -18.03 6.74
C GLN A 113 1.57 -16.94 7.50
N PHE A 114 1.26 -15.67 7.25
CA PHE A 114 1.90 -14.52 7.87
C PHE A 114 1.20 -14.04 9.14
N LEU A 115 -0.13 -14.13 9.16
CA LEU A 115 -0.95 -13.52 10.20
C LEU A 115 -1.64 -14.57 11.11
N GLY A 116 -1.49 -15.87 10.80
CA GLY A 116 -2.17 -16.94 11.53
C GLY A 116 -3.69 -16.96 11.27
N ASP A 117 -4.46 -17.47 12.24
CA ASP A 117 -5.93 -17.51 12.11
C ASP A 117 -6.50 -16.12 11.99
N MET A 118 -7.09 -15.83 10.83
CA MET A 118 -7.70 -14.55 10.52
C MET A 118 -9.17 -14.51 10.96
N PRO A 119 -9.69 -13.33 11.36
CA PRO A 119 -11.13 -13.11 11.39
C PRO A 119 -11.76 -13.51 10.05
N GLY A 120 -12.99 -14.00 10.06
CA GLY A 120 -13.66 -14.53 8.86
C GLY A 120 -14.10 -13.46 7.85
N ASN A 121 -13.32 -12.41 7.65
CA ASN A 121 -13.62 -11.35 6.68
C ASN A 121 -13.87 -11.91 5.28
N PRO A 122 -14.85 -11.38 4.52
CA PRO A 122 -15.02 -11.69 3.12
C PRO A 122 -13.74 -11.42 2.32
N THR A 123 -13.49 -12.21 1.29
CA THR A 123 -12.34 -12.01 0.39
C THR A 123 -12.79 -11.86 -1.05
N ARG A 124 -12.11 -10.98 -1.80
CA ARG A 124 -12.27 -10.81 -3.25
C ARG A 124 -10.92 -10.94 -3.92
N THR A 125 -10.75 -12.02 -4.67
CA THR A 125 -9.57 -12.17 -5.54
C THR A 125 -9.71 -11.30 -6.78
N VAL A 126 -8.63 -10.57 -7.12
CA VAL A 126 -8.53 -9.76 -8.34
C VAL A 126 -7.37 -10.21 -9.22
N LYS A 127 -7.48 -9.91 -10.52
CA LYS A 127 -6.53 -10.28 -11.56
C LYS A 127 -6.11 -9.05 -12.38
N GLU A 128 -5.15 -9.27 -13.28
CA GLU A 128 -4.70 -8.25 -14.24
C GLU A 128 -5.86 -7.60 -14.98
N GLY A 129 -5.95 -6.28 -14.91
CA GLY A 129 -6.94 -5.46 -15.61
C GLY A 129 -8.35 -5.47 -15.02
N GLU A 130 -8.59 -6.19 -13.92
CA GLU A 130 -9.88 -6.07 -13.21
C GLU A 130 -9.99 -4.74 -12.50
N THR A 131 -11.22 -4.33 -12.18
CA THR A 131 -11.53 -3.05 -11.53
C THR A 131 -12.36 -3.22 -10.26
N LEU A 132 -12.28 -2.21 -9.40
CA LEU A 132 -13.15 -2.02 -8.24
C LEU A 132 -13.71 -0.60 -8.29
N GLU A 133 -15.02 -0.50 -8.46
CA GLU A 133 -15.72 0.78 -8.46
C GLU A 133 -16.10 1.17 -7.03
N LEU A 134 -15.79 2.41 -6.65
CA LEU A 134 -16.07 2.96 -5.33
C LEU A 134 -17.16 4.05 -5.37
N GLY A 135 -17.55 4.47 -6.55
CA GLY A 135 -18.45 5.59 -6.83
C GLY A 135 -17.85 6.45 -7.93
N SER A 136 -17.32 7.62 -7.59
CA SER A 136 -16.58 8.49 -8.53
C SER A 136 -15.16 7.99 -8.81
N HIS A 137 -14.59 7.17 -7.91
CA HIS A 137 -13.27 6.57 -8.06
C HIS A 137 -13.38 5.12 -8.58
N THR A 138 -12.44 4.76 -9.45
CA THR A 138 -12.29 3.38 -9.94
C THR A 138 -10.84 2.95 -9.80
N LEU A 139 -10.64 1.84 -9.08
CA LEU A 139 -9.34 1.21 -8.92
C LEU A 139 -9.13 0.16 -10.01
N HIS A 140 -8.00 0.24 -10.71
CA HIS A 140 -7.57 -0.74 -11.72
C HIS A 140 -6.38 -1.53 -11.18
N PHE A 141 -6.46 -2.86 -11.20
CA PHE A 141 -5.42 -3.72 -10.67
C PHE A 141 -4.43 -4.13 -11.76
N VAL A 142 -3.16 -3.90 -11.50
CA VAL A 142 -2.04 -4.25 -12.39
C VAL A 142 -1.10 -5.19 -11.65
N MET A 143 -1.04 -6.44 -12.07
CA MET A 143 -0.19 -7.44 -11.42
C MET A 143 1.29 -7.12 -11.67
N ALA A 144 2.08 -7.12 -10.60
CA ALA A 144 3.50 -6.81 -10.59
C ALA A 144 4.34 -7.94 -9.92
N PRO A 145 4.15 -9.21 -10.32
CA PRO A 145 4.80 -10.33 -9.65
C PRO A 145 6.32 -10.17 -9.70
N MET A 146 6.98 -10.43 -8.56
CA MET A 146 8.42 -10.26 -8.35
C MET A 146 8.90 -8.79 -8.39
N VAL A 147 8.01 -7.82 -8.13
CA VAL A 147 8.41 -6.44 -7.88
C VAL A 147 7.93 -6.04 -6.46
N HIS A 148 8.57 -6.48 -5.33
CA HIS A 148 9.70 -7.44 -5.45
C HIS A 148 9.29 -8.87 -5.01
N TRP A 149 8.10 -9.09 -4.44
CA TRP A 149 7.58 -10.40 -4.06
C TRP A 149 6.59 -10.96 -5.09
N PRO A 150 6.30 -12.28 -5.04
CA PRO A 150 5.55 -12.94 -6.11
C PRO A 150 4.05 -12.60 -6.17
N GLU A 151 3.48 -12.02 -5.09
CA GLU A 151 2.05 -11.68 -4.99
C GLU A 151 1.74 -10.23 -5.32
N VAL A 152 2.77 -9.38 -5.48
CA VAL A 152 2.63 -7.92 -5.58
C VAL A 152 1.73 -7.52 -6.75
N MET A 153 0.90 -6.54 -6.48
CA MET A 153 0.15 -5.79 -7.48
C MET A 153 0.27 -4.28 -7.19
N VAL A 154 0.13 -3.46 -8.19
CA VAL A 154 -0.05 -2.02 -8.05
C VAL A 154 -1.49 -1.66 -8.39
N CYS A 155 -1.97 -0.56 -7.83
CA CYS A 155 -3.35 -0.13 -7.99
C CYS A 155 -3.39 1.26 -8.60
N TYR A 156 -4.04 1.41 -9.76
CA TYR A 156 -4.21 2.70 -10.44
C TYR A 156 -5.63 3.22 -10.25
N GLU A 157 -5.76 4.38 -9.62
CA GLU A 157 -7.00 5.11 -9.51
C GLU A 157 -7.13 6.05 -10.72
N SER A 158 -8.19 5.86 -11.52
CA SER A 158 -8.30 6.50 -12.83
C SER A 158 -8.95 7.88 -12.82
N GLY A 159 -9.72 8.23 -11.80
CA GLY A 159 -10.40 9.54 -11.69
C GLY A 159 -9.40 10.67 -11.46
N GLU A 160 -8.56 10.53 -10.46
CA GLU A 160 -7.53 11.51 -10.09
C GLU A 160 -6.13 11.17 -10.65
N LYS A 161 -6.01 10.00 -11.33
CA LYS A 161 -4.79 9.52 -12.00
C LYS A 161 -3.64 9.23 -11.04
N VAL A 162 -3.94 8.53 -9.96
CA VAL A 162 -3.01 8.17 -8.91
C VAL A 162 -2.58 6.71 -9.03
N LEU A 163 -1.26 6.47 -9.02
CA LEU A 163 -0.71 5.13 -8.96
C LEU A 163 -0.26 4.81 -7.53
N PHE A 164 -0.95 3.91 -6.85
CA PHE A 164 -0.49 3.30 -5.60
C PHE A 164 0.43 2.14 -5.96
N SER A 165 1.72 2.36 -5.81
CA SER A 165 2.75 1.55 -6.46
C SER A 165 3.40 0.51 -5.56
N ALA A 166 2.91 0.31 -4.31
CA ALA A 166 3.60 -0.48 -3.31
C ALA A 166 5.09 -0.05 -3.25
N ASP A 167 6.03 -0.98 -3.34
CA ASP A 167 7.47 -0.69 -3.32
C ASP A 167 8.05 -0.12 -4.61
N ALA A 168 7.33 -0.23 -5.71
CA ALA A 168 7.80 0.32 -6.97
C ALA A 168 7.93 1.86 -6.85
N PHE A 169 9.05 2.40 -7.31
CA PHE A 169 9.40 3.82 -7.19
C PHE A 169 9.66 4.31 -5.75
N GLY A 170 9.82 3.38 -4.79
CA GLY A 170 10.08 3.69 -3.39
C GLY A 170 11.47 4.27 -3.12
N LYS A 171 11.62 4.85 -1.94
CA LYS A 171 12.90 5.30 -1.40
C LYS A 171 13.00 4.95 0.09
N PHE A 172 14.21 4.85 0.63
CA PHE A 172 14.39 4.93 2.08
C PHE A 172 14.20 6.35 2.60
N GLY A 173 13.96 6.48 3.90
CA GLY A 173 13.76 7.75 4.59
C GLY A 173 12.30 8.09 4.86
N ALA A 174 12.05 8.69 6.02
CA ALA A 174 10.76 9.24 6.40
C ALA A 174 10.35 10.40 5.48
N LEU A 175 9.05 10.72 5.41
CA LEU A 175 8.53 11.75 4.50
C LEU A 175 8.94 13.18 4.87
N ASP A 176 9.32 13.40 6.12
CA ASP A 176 9.70 14.71 6.65
C ASP A 176 11.24 14.98 6.62
N THR A 177 11.98 14.23 5.80
CA THR A 177 13.43 14.41 5.61
C THR A 177 13.74 15.25 4.38
N ASP A 178 14.78 16.09 4.47
CA ASP A 178 15.25 16.95 3.38
C ASP A 178 16.20 16.24 2.40
N GLN A 179 16.25 14.91 2.43
CA GLN A 179 17.17 14.16 1.57
C GLN A 179 16.76 14.21 0.10
N PRO A 180 17.73 14.28 -0.83
CA PRO A 180 17.45 14.15 -2.26
C PRO A 180 16.78 12.81 -2.57
N TRP A 181 15.57 12.85 -3.13
CA TRP A 181 14.79 11.65 -3.44
C TRP A 181 15.59 10.63 -4.27
N THR A 182 16.34 11.11 -5.26
CA THR A 182 17.05 10.27 -6.24
C THR A 182 18.09 9.34 -5.61
N ASP A 183 18.80 9.80 -4.58
CA ASP A 183 19.89 9.02 -3.99
C ASP A 183 19.35 7.85 -3.17
N GLU A 184 18.35 8.11 -2.35
CA GLU A 184 17.69 7.08 -1.54
C GLU A 184 16.81 6.15 -2.38
N ALA A 185 16.17 6.64 -3.44
CA ALA A 185 15.45 5.81 -4.39
C ALA A 185 16.38 4.88 -5.16
N ARG A 186 17.58 5.36 -5.57
CA ARG A 186 18.60 4.51 -6.19
C ARG A 186 19.09 3.45 -5.24
N ARG A 187 19.36 3.80 -3.98
CA ARG A 187 19.79 2.87 -2.94
C ARG A 187 18.72 1.81 -2.67
N TYR A 188 17.46 2.22 -2.55
CA TYR A 188 16.32 1.33 -2.41
C TYR A 188 16.22 0.37 -3.59
N TYR A 189 16.19 0.90 -4.81
CA TYR A 189 16.09 0.10 -6.02
C TYR A 189 17.20 -0.96 -6.13
N LEU A 190 18.45 -0.56 -5.95
CA LEU A 190 19.60 -1.49 -6.10
C LEU A 190 19.59 -2.60 -5.05
N ASN A 191 19.12 -2.32 -3.84
CA ASN A 191 19.15 -3.29 -2.75
C ASN A 191 17.91 -4.19 -2.71
N ILE A 192 16.73 -3.65 -2.95
CA ILE A 192 15.45 -4.35 -2.77
C ILE A 192 14.93 -4.91 -4.12
N VAL A 193 14.82 -4.09 -5.14
CA VAL A 193 14.07 -4.39 -6.36
C VAL A 193 14.97 -4.81 -7.53
N GLY A 194 16.20 -4.31 -7.60
CA GLY A 194 17.06 -4.38 -8.79
C GLY A 194 17.41 -5.78 -9.27
N LYS A 195 17.47 -6.78 -8.39
CA LYS A 195 17.66 -8.19 -8.76
C LYS A 195 16.55 -8.77 -9.64
N TYR A 196 15.40 -8.12 -9.68
CA TYR A 196 14.21 -8.49 -10.45
C TYR A 196 14.02 -7.64 -11.71
N GLY A 197 15.10 -7.21 -12.36
CA GLY A 197 15.07 -6.26 -13.47
C GLY A 197 14.12 -6.62 -14.62
N ALA A 198 13.95 -7.90 -14.99
CA ALA A 198 13.01 -8.30 -16.03
C ALA A 198 11.53 -8.11 -15.61
N PRO A 199 11.07 -8.51 -14.39
CA PRO A 199 9.78 -8.12 -13.85
C PRO A 199 9.56 -6.61 -13.80
N VAL A 200 10.56 -5.83 -13.37
CA VAL A 200 10.50 -4.35 -13.34
C VAL A 200 10.26 -3.79 -14.74
N GLN A 201 11.00 -4.24 -15.75
CA GLN A 201 10.79 -3.81 -17.14
C GLN A 201 9.39 -4.16 -17.66
N THR A 202 8.82 -5.26 -17.19
CA THR A 202 7.45 -5.65 -17.54
C THR A 202 6.44 -4.71 -16.91
N LEU A 203 6.61 -4.37 -15.62
CA LEU A 203 5.75 -3.41 -14.93
C LEU A 203 5.84 -2.02 -15.57
N LEU A 204 7.05 -1.53 -15.88
CA LEU A 204 7.24 -0.25 -16.56
C LEU A 204 6.50 -0.15 -17.90
N LYS A 205 6.50 -1.24 -18.70
CA LYS A 205 5.73 -1.30 -19.95
C LYS A 205 4.21 -1.23 -19.74
N LYS A 206 3.72 -1.75 -18.62
CA LYS A 206 2.31 -1.64 -18.25
C LYS A 206 1.98 -0.22 -17.78
N ALA A 207 2.78 0.31 -16.85
CA ALA A 207 2.60 1.65 -16.28
C ALA A 207 2.69 2.76 -17.34
N ALA A 208 3.55 2.61 -18.36
CA ALA A 208 3.66 3.56 -19.46
C ALA A 208 2.38 3.74 -20.30
N LYS A 209 1.40 2.87 -20.13
CA LYS A 209 0.09 2.97 -20.81
C LYS A 209 -0.97 3.69 -19.96
N LEU A 210 -0.64 3.98 -18.71
CA LEU A 210 -1.53 4.67 -17.78
C LEU A 210 -1.25 6.17 -17.82
N ASP A 211 -2.30 6.97 -17.68
CA ASP A 211 -2.20 8.43 -17.58
C ASP A 211 -1.97 8.83 -16.11
N ILE A 212 -0.74 8.61 -15.64
CA ILE A 212 -0.37 8.81 -14.23
C ILE A 212 -0.01 10.28 -13.99
N ARG A 213 -0.64 10.89 -13.00
CA ARG A 213 -0.36 12.25 -12.53
C ARG A 213 0.45 12.24 -11.22
N THR A 214 0.16 11.27 -10.35
CA THR A 214 0.79 11.13 -9.02
C THR A 214 1.16 9.68 -8.78
N ILE A 215 2.32 9.42 -8.19
CA ILE A 215 2.78 8.13 -7.71
C ILE A 215 3.01 8.25 -6.20
#